data_6ebde83a1cc33340354ea7e6bfce328b
#
_entry.id   6ebde83a1cc33340354ea7e6bfce328b
#
_cell.length_a   1.000
_cell.length_b   1.000
_cell.length_c   1.000
_cell.angle_alpha   90.00
_cell.angle_beta   90.00
_cell.angle_gamma   90.00
#
_symmetry.space_group_name_H-M   'P 1'
#
loop_
_entity.id
_entity.type
_entity.pdbx_description
1 polymer ?
#
loop_
_entity_poly.entity_id
_entity_poly.type
_entity_poly.pdbx_seq_one_letter_code
_entity_poly.pdbx_strand_id
1 'polypeptide(L)'
;MEYVSGEILAVDGFKRGYLGVENHKIMDCGKGNPPKKPIHKGLIVPTLVNAHTHIGDSFIRKRNLKLPRNVEDLVAPPDGLKHRLLKETSDQEIIDGMRESIDEMTKTGISHFCDFRENGLQGINHLKKALVNSSISPIILSRPNQLAYNKDEVDLLLKNSQGIGLSSITDWEYSEIEKIAKHTKKRKKTFAIHASERIREDIDQILDLRPDFLIHMNCATESDLICVKDNDVSAVVCPRSNAFFGLKPNMELMSKIGIDIMLGTDNAMLNAPNILDELNYVKNMTEVFSIEHLLNMITYNPRKALNLDYNILDFNSPDEFIVLDKENLGALYSSGNQREI
;
A
#
# COMPACT_ATOMS: atom_id res chain seq x y z
N MET A 1 3.72 -22.43 24.57
CA MET A 1 4.42 -22.20 23.29
C MET A 1 3.75 -23.04 22.22
N GLU A 2 3.24 -22.39 21.17
CA GLU A 2 2.63 -22.96 19.97
C GLU A 2 3.63 -22.92 18.82
N TYR A 3 3.49 -23.80 17.84
CA TYR A 3 4.40 -23.87 16.71
C TYR A 3 3.64 -23.72 15.40
N VAL A 4 4.24 -22.99 14.47
CA VAL A 4 3.87 -22.97 13.05
C VAL A 4 5.07 -23.49 12.23
N SER A 5 4.82 -24.12 11.09
CA SER A 5 5.91 -24.69 10.29
C SER A 5 5.65 -24.57 8.79
N GLY A 6 6.71 -24.55 8.01
CA GLY A 6 6.59 -24.49 6.54
C GLY A 6 7.77 -23.89 5.87
N GLU A 7 7.52 -23.09 4.85
CA GLU A 7 8.51 -22.29 4.13
C GLU A 7 8.45 -20.85 4.65
N ILE A 8 9.53 -20.41 5.27
CA ILE A 8 9.68 -19.08 5.86
C ILE A 8 10.32 -18.18 4.82
N LEU A 9 9.61 -17.10 4.46
CA LEU A 9 10.14 -16.08 3.56
C LEU A 9 11.11 -15.18 4.33
N ALA A 10 12.40 -15.29 4.01
CA ALA A 10 13.46 -14.40 4.48
C ALA A 10 13.88 -13.46 3.34
N VAL A 11 14.69 -12.45 3.64
CA VAL A 11 15.21 -11.49 2.65
C VAL A 11 15.96 -12.16 1.50
N ASP A 12 16.62 -13.29 1.78
CA ASP A 12 17.40 -14.09 0.84
C ASP A 12 16.65 -15.32 0.29
N GLY A 13 15.32 -15.33 0.37
CA GLY A 13 14.45 -16.36 -0.18
C GLY A 13 13.84 -17.30 0.86
N PHE A 14 13.12 -18.32 0.39
CA PHE A 14 12.43 -19.28 1.23
C PHE A 14 13.39 -20.23 1.98
N LYS A 15 13.12 -20.43 3.28
CA LYS A 15 13.83 -21.40 4.13
C LYS A 15 12.84 -22.33 4.82
N ARG A 16 13.00 -23.62 4.70
CA ARG A 16 12.15 -24.60 5.40
C ARG A 16 12.47 -24.63 6.89
N GLY A 17 11.45 -24.41 7.73
CA GLY A 17 11.63 -24.34 9.17
C GLY A 17 10.34 -24.22 9.95
N TYR A 18 10.50 -23.76 11.18
CA TYR A 18 9.36 -23.51 12.09
C TYR A 18 9.63 -22.28 12.96
N LEU A 19 8.55 -21.71 13.50
CA LEU A 19 8.57 -20.69 14.55
C LEU A 19 7.76 -21.18 15.74
N GLY A 20 8.29 -20.99 16.94
CA GLY A 20 7.61 -21.22 18.22
C GLY A 20 7.17 -19.90 18.82
N VAL A 21 5.88 -19.75 19.11
CA VAL A 21 5.27 -18.50 19.57
C VAL A 21 4.72 -18.66 20.98
N GLU A 22 5.00 -17.68 21.82
CA GLU A 22 4.43 -17.56 23.15
C GLU A 22 4.22 -16.09 23.52
N ASN A 23 3.03 -15.73 23.99
CA ASN A 23 2.67 -14.35 24.33
C ASN A 23 2.97 -13.36 23.18
N HIS A 24 2.60 -13.71 21.94
CA HIS A 24 2.82 -12.94 20.71
C HIS A 24 4.28 -12.67 20.37
N LYS A 25 5.22 -13.46 20.86
CA LYS A 25 6.64 -13.33 20.54
C LYS A 25 7.18 -14.64 19.97
N ILE A 26 8.08 -14.54 19.01
CA ILE A 26 8.85 -15.69 18.56
C ILE A 26 9.88 -16.00 19.65
N MET A 27 9.69 -17.14 20.30
CA MET A 27 10.55 -17.61 21.38
C MET A 27 11.45 -18.77 20.96
N ASP A 28 11.16 -19.37 19.81
CA ASP A 28 11.93 -20.48 19.23
C ASP A 28 11.85 -20.45 17.72
N CYS A 29 12.90 -20.78 17.03
CA CYS A 29 12.90 -21.02 15.60
C CYS A 29 13.95 -22.07 15.22
N GLY A 30 13.71 -22.79 14.13
CA GLY A 30 14.67 -23.79 13.68
C GLY A 30 14.37 -24.34 12.30
N LYS A 31 15.37 -25.09 11.79
CA LYS A 31 15.23 -25.81 10.51
C LYS A 31 14.48 -27.12 10.71
N GLY A 32 13.71 -27.54 9.72
CA GLY A 32 13.03 -28.83 9.70
C GLY A 32 11.71 -28.83 10.45
N ASN A 33 11.45 -29.85 11.29
CA ASN A 33 10.20 -30.03 12.02
C ASN A 33 10.26 -29.42 13.42
N PRO A 34 9.19 -28.80 13.91
CA PRO A 34 9.12 -28.28 15.28
C PRO A 34 9.11 -29.40 16.31
N PRO A 35 9.49 -29.13 17.59
CA PRO A 35 9.49 -30.09 18.69
C PRO A 35 8.10 -30.66 19.02
N LYS A 36 7.02 -29.93 18.69
CA LYS A 36 5.63 -30.33 18.87
C LYS A 36 4.86 -30.21 17.57
N LYS A 37 3.70 -30.88 17.48
CA LYS A 37 2.81 -30.75 16.30
C LYS A 37 2.46 -29.28 16.08
N PRO A 38 2.73 -28.73 14.89
CA PRO A 38 2.38 -27.34 14.58
C PRO A 38 0.86 -27.15 14.50
N ILE A 39 0.40 -25.98 14.95
CA ILE A 39 -1.01 -25.56 14.83
C ILE A 39 -1.37 -25.27 13.37
N HIS A 40 -0.43 -24.64 12.61
CA HIS A 40 -0.58 -24.37 11.18
C HIS A 40 0.66 -24.76 10.40
N LYS A 41 0.44 -25.10 9.11
CA LYS A 41 1.49 -25.35 8.12
C LYS A 41 1.20 -24.55 6.85
N GLY A 42 2.21 -23.82 6.34
CA GLY A 42 2.02 -23.01 5.14
C GLY A 42 3.26 -22.23 4.73
N LEU A 43 3.04 -21.10 4.07
CA LEU A 43 4.06 -20.07 3.84
C LEU A 43 4.05 -19.12 5.04
N ILE A 44 5.16 -19.04 5.73
CA ILE A 44 5.34 -18.12 6.86
C ILE A 44 6.01 -16.88 6.30
N VAL A 45 5.30 -15.76 6.33
CA VAL A 45 5.78 -14.51 5.75
C VAL A 45 5.65 -13.36 6.77
N PRO A 46 6.43 -12.29 6.63
CA PRO A 46 6.19 -11.06 7.38
C PRO A 46 4.74 -10.61 7.21
N THR A 47 4.17 -9.91 8.20
CA THR A 47 2.87 -9.28 8.03
C THR A 47 2.83 -8.39 6.80
N LEU A 48 1.65 -8.25 6.23
CA LEU A 48 1.46 -7.67 4.92
C LEU A 48 1.46 -6.14 4.99
N VAL A 49 1.88 -5.51 3.89
CA VAL A 49 1.84 -4.07 3.70
C VAL A 49 1.01 -3.74 2.46
N ASN A 50 0.00 -2.90 2.62
CA ASN A 50 -0.75 -2.32 1.50
C ASN A 50 -0.09 -0.98 1.12
N ALA A 51 0.64 -0.95 0.01
CA ALA A 51 1.52 0.17 -0.32
C ALA A 51 0.79 1.42 -0.85
N HIS A 52 -0.49 1.33 -1.19
CA HIS A 52 -1.28 2.46 -1.66
C HIS A 52 -2.77 2.23 -1.44
N THR A 53 -3.41 3.16 -0.73
CA THR A 53 -4.85 3.16 -0.48
C THR A 53 -5.43 4.57 -0.48
N HIS A 54 -6.76 4.64 -0.68
CA HIS A 54 -7.60 5.81 -0.45
C HIS A 54 -8.82 5.36 0.39
N ILE A 55 -8.60 5.00 1.68
CA ILE A 55 -9.71 4.45 2.48
C ILE A 55 -10.79 5.48 2.88
N GLY A 56 -10.56 6.77 2.61
CA GLY A 56 -11.56 7.80 2.87
C GLY A 56 -12.78 7.77 1.97
N ASP A 57 -12.71 7.06 0.87
CA ASP A 57 -13.82 6.88 -0.06
C ASP A 57 -14.60 5.57 0.15
N SER A 58 -14.21 4.77 1.14
CA SER A 58 -14.78 3.44 1.40
C SER A 58 -16.29 3.43 1.67
N PHE A 59 -16.83 4.50 2.27
CA PHE A 59 -18.26 4.65 2.49
C PHE A 59 -19.08 4.60 1.19
N ILE A 60 -18.48 5.00 0.04
CA ILE A 60 -19.12 5.01 -1.28
C ILE A 60 -19.47 3.59 -1.73
N ARG A 61 -18.63 2.59 -1.41
CA ARG A 61 -18.85 1.17 -1.74
C ARG A 61 -20.21 0.68 -1.24
N LYS A 62 -20.66 1.12 -0.06
CA LYS A 62 -21.94 0.74 0.52
C LYS A 62 -23.17 1.38 -0.15
N ARG A 63 -22.95 2.49 -0.82
CA ARG A 63 -24.05 3.23 -1.47
C ARG A 63 -24.55 2.57 -2.75
N ASN A 64 -23.87 1.51 -3.24
CA ASN A 64 -24.22 0.77 -4.47
C ASN A 64 -24.48 1.68 -5.69
N LEU A 65 -23.70 2.75 -5.82
CA LEU A 65 -23.83 3.70 -6.92
C LEU A 65 -23.28 3.10 -8.21
N LYS A 66 -23.89 3.46 -9.35
CA LYS A 66 -23.29 3.20 -10.65
C LYS A 66 -22.12 4.16 -10.85
N LEU A 67 -20.91 3.68 -10.70
CA LEU A 67 -19.69 4.47 -10.79
C LEU A 67 -19.27 4.69 -12.25
N PRO A 68 -18.81 5.90 -12.64
CA PRO A 68 -18.14 6.16 -13.92
C PRO A 68 -16.95 5.22 -14.13
N ARG A 69 -16.72 4.85 -15.40
CA ARG A 69 -15.61 3.95 -15.79
C ARG A 69 -14.40 4.69 -16.34
N ASN A 70 -14.30 5.97 -16.10
CA ASN A 70 -13.12 6.78 -16.44
C ASN A 70 -12.61 7.52 -15.19
N VAL A 71 -11.30 7.79 -15.19
CA VAL A 71 -10.59 8.36 -14.05
C VAL A 71 -11.05 9.80 -13.79
N GLU A 72 -11.24 10.60 -14.85
CA GLU A 72 -11.62 12.01 -14.75
C GLU A 72 -12.93 12.19 -14.01
N ASP A 73 -13.98 11.49 -14.44
CA ASP A 73 -15.33 11.64 -13.87
C ASP A 73 -15.44 11.03 -12.47
N LEU A 74 -14.60 10.04 -12.14
CA LEU A 74 -14.71 9.34 -10.87
C LEU A 74 -13.76 9.89 -9.79
N VAL A 75 -12.46 9.97 -10.06
CA VAL A 75 -11.44 10.19 -9.01
C VAL A 75 -10.56 11.43 -9.18
N ALA A 76 -10.49 12.01 -10.39
CA ALA A 76 -9.61 13.15 -10.61
C ALA A 76 -10.07 14.40 -9.80
N PRO A 77 -9.12 15.08 -9.10
CA PRO A 77 -9.45 16.32 -8.42
C PRO A 77 -9.62 17.48 -9.43
N PRO A 78 -10.42 18.52 -9.11
CA PRO A 78 -11.21 18.66 -7.88
C PRO A 78 -12.65 18.14 -8.00
N ASP A 79 -13.12 17.75 -9.20
CA ASP A 79 -14.54 17.65 -9.55
C ASP A 79 -15.04 16.20 -9.77
N GLY A 80 -14.17 15.21 -9.71
CA GLY A 80 -14.56 13.80 -9.79
C GLY A 80 -15.63 13.44 -8.76
N LEU A 81 -16.51 12.48 -9.08
CA LEU A 81 -17.62 12.04 -8.23
C LEU A 81 -17.18 11.77 -6.78
N LYS A 82 -16.01 11.13 -6.59
CA LYS A 82 -15.40 10.89 -5.29
C LYS A 82 -15.28 12.17 -4.45
N HIS A 83 -14.76 13.26 -5.05
CA HIS A 83 -14.53 14.51 -4.33
C HIS A 83 -15.83 15.23 -3.97
N ARG A 84 -16.85 15.14 -4.83
CA ARG A 84 -18.19 15.66 -4.53
C ARG A 84 -18.82 14.91 -3.37
N LEU A 85 -18.82 13.58 -3.42
CA LEU A 85 -19.36 12.75 -2.36
C LEU A 85 -18.63 12.94 -1.02
N LEU A 86 -17.31 13.10 -1.03
CA LEU A 86 -16.54 13.43 0.19
C LEU A 86 -16.95 14.77 0.81
N LYS A 87 -17.32 15.78 0.00
CA LYS A 87 -17.76 17.09 0.49
C LYS A 87 -19.19 17.05 1.04
N GLU A 88 -20.05 16.20 0.49
CA GLU A 88 -21.48 16.10 0.82
C GLU A 88 -21.76 15.13 1.98
N THR A 89 -20.78 14.28 2.34
CA THR A 89 -20.97 13.22 3.33
C THR A 89 -20.55 13.67 4.72
N SER A 90 -21.28 13.23 5.74
CA SER A 90 -20.96 13.54 7.14
C SER A 90 -19.60 12.95 7.55
N ASP A 91 -18.90 13.68 8.42
CA ASP A 91 -17.63 13.20 8.99
C ASP A 91 -17.78 11.80 9.61
N GLN A 92 -18.89 11.52 10.28
CA GLN A 92 -19.13 10.25 10.95
C GLN A 92 -19.23 9.09 9.94
N GLU A 93 -19.95 9.25 8.83
CA GLU A 93 -20.06 8.21 7.80
C GLU A 93 -18.71 7.93 7.13
N ILE A 94 -17.90 8.98 6.89
CA ILE A 94 -16.53 8.83 6.37
C ILE A 94 -15.67 8.05 7.35
N ILE A 95 -15.68 8.42 8.64
CA ILE A 95 -14.91 7.75 9.70
C ILE A 95 -15.34 6.28 9.84
N ASP A 96 -16.64 5.99 9.80
CA ASP A 96 -17.15 4.63 9.92
C ASP A 96 -16.74 3.76 8.72
N GLY A 97 -16.79 4.32 7.50
CA GLY A 97 -16.26 3.65 6.31
C GLY A 97 -14.76 3.35 6.41
N MET A 98 -13.96 4.32 6.89
CA MET A 98 -12.51 4.09 7.14
C MET A 98 -12.29 2.99 8.18
N ARG A 99 -13.05 2.97 9.28
CA ARG A 99 -12.93 1.96 10.34
C ARG A 99 -13.18 0.56 9.80
N GLU A 100 -14.21 0.38 8.98
CA GLU A 100 -14.47 -0.91 8.33
C GLU A 100 -13.34 -1.37 7.41
N SER A 101 -12.78 -0.45 6.62
CA SER A 101 -11.61 -0.76 5.79
C SER A 101 -10.39 -1.15 6.64
N ILE A 102 -10.18 -0.50 7.78
CA ILE A 102 -9.13 -0.84 8.74
C ILE A 102 -9.37 -2.25 9.32
N ASP A 103 -10.61 -2.57 9.69
CA ASP A 103 -10.99 -3.90 10.20
C ASP A 103 -10.80 -4.99 9.13
N GLU A 104 -11.17 -4.71 7.86
CA GLU A 104 -10.93 -5.61 6.73
C GLU A 104 -9.44 -5.89 6.53
N MET A 105 -8.60 -4.85 6.52
CA MET A 105 -7.14 -4.98 6.41
C MET A 105 -6.55 -5.77 7.57
N THR A 106 -6.95 -5.46 8.79
CA THR A 106 -6.46 -6.15 10.00
C THR A 106 -6.77 -7.65 9.98
N LYS A 107 -7.98 -8.03 9.55
CA LYS A 107 -8.41 -9.43 9.44
C LYS A 107 -7.61 -10.22 8.40
N THR A 108 -7.04 -9.58 7.41
CA THR A 108 -6.24 -10.24 6.35
C THR A 108 -4.74 -10.22 6.62
N GLY A 109 -4.32 -9.81 7.83
CA GLY A 109 -2.91 -9.84 8.26
C GLY A 109 -2.08 -8.67 7.75
N ILE A 110 -2.72 -7.58 7.34
CA ILE A 110 -2.03 -6.33 7.01
C ILE A 110 -1.68 -5.60 8.31
N SER A 111 -0.40 -5.31 8.54
CA SER A 111 0.08 -4.54 9.69
C SER A 111 0.30 -3.07 9.38
N HIS A 112 0.60 -2.76 8.12
CA HIS A 112 0.86 -1.40 7.67
C HIS A 112 0.12 -1.11 6.36
N PHE A 113 -0.36 0.12 6.21
CA PHE A 113 -0.92 0.59 4.94
C PHE A 113 -0.52 2.05 4.69
N CYS A 114 -0.26 2.37 3.43
CA CYS A 114 0.04 3.73 2.99
C CYS A 114 -1.23 4.37 2.43
N ASP A 115 -1.77 5.37 3.13
CA ASP A 115 -3.00 6.04 2.73
C ASP A 115 -2.73 7.44 2.17
N PHE A 116 -3.13 7.66 0.92
CA PHE A 116 -3.09 8.96 0.28
C PHE A 116 -4.31 9.75 0.71
N ARG A 117 -4.09 10.65 1.69
CA ARG A 117 -5.18 11.26 2.43
C ARG A 117 -5.57 12.62 1.88
N GLU A 118 -6.74 12.68 1.24
CA GLU A 118 -7.39 13.90 0.79
C GLU A 118 -7.95 14.70 1.97
N ASN A 119 -8.43 15.92 1.70
CA ASN A 119 -9.06 16.85 2.63
C ASN A 119 -8.11 17.38 3.73
N GLY A 120 -6.82 17.53 3.41
CA GLY A 120 -5.85 18.20 4.26
C GLY A 120 -5.84 17.68 5.71
N LEU A 121 -5.81 18.60 6.68
CA LEU A 121 -5.79 18.25 8.10
C LEU A 121 -7.09 17.54 8.56
N GLN A 122 -8.25 17.89 7.99
CA GLN A 122 -9.51 17.25 8.34
C GLN A 122 -9.47 15.76 7.96
N GLY A 123 -8.98 15.42 6.78
CA GLY A 123 -8.82 14.04 6.34
C GLY A 123 -7.88 13.23 7.25
N ILE A 124 -6.76 13.83 7.67
CA ILE A 124 -5.85 13.21 8.66
C ILE A 124 -6.57 12.95 9.98
N ASN A 125 -7.36 13.90 10.46
CA ASN A 125 -8.10 13.77 11.72
C ASN A 125 -9.19 12.70 11.65
N HIS A 126 -9.87 12.54 10.49
CA HIS A 126 -10.82 11.45 10.26
C HIS A 126 -10.14 10.09 10.38
N LEU A 127 -8.99 9.93 9.71
CA LEU A 127 -8.23 8.69 9.76
C LEU A 127 -7.74 8.38 11.18
N LYS A 128 -7.22 9.37 11.91
CA LYS A 128 -6.81 9.19 13.31
C LYS A 128 -7.97 8.75 14.21
N LYS A 129 -9.19 9.27 14.00
CA LYS A 129 -10.40 8.83 14.72
C LYS A 129 -10.81 7.42 14.36
N ALA A 130 -10.67 7.03 13.07
CA ALA A 130 -10.98 5.67 12.63
C ALA A 130 -10.02 4.63 13.21
N LEU A 131 -8.77 5.00 13.47
CA LEU A 131 -7.72 4.13 14.01
C LEU A 131 -7.80 3.90 15.52
N VAL A 132 -8.69 4.56 16.23
CA VAL A 132 -8.83 4.37 17.69
C VAL A 132 -9.18 2.89 17.97
N ASN A 133 -8.37 2.26 18.81
CA ASN A 133 -8.42 0.83 19.18
C ASN A 133 -8.01 -0.14 18.05
N SER A 134 -7.34 0.34 17.01
CA SER A 134 -6.77 -0.52 15.97
C SER A 134 -5.29 -0.76 16.21
N SER A 135 -4.80 -1.96 15.87
CA SER A 135 -3.38 -2.34 15.93
C SER A 135 -2.62 -2.07 14.63
N ILE A 136 -3.32 -1.76 13.53
CA ILE A 136 -2.68 -1.50 12.24
C ILE A 136 -2.03 -0.11 12.22
N SER A 137 -0.88 0.00 11.58
CA SER A 137 -0.08 1.23 11.51
C SER A 137 -0.25 1.93 10.15
N PRO A 138 -0.79 3.16 10.10
CA PRO A 138 -0.88 3.92 8.86
C PRO A 138 0.42 4.64 8.53
N ILE A 139 0.77 4.70 7.27
CA ILE A 139 1.67 5.67 6.68
C ILE A 139 0.79 6.69 5.95
N ILE A 140 0.60 7.86 6.55
CA ILE A 140 -0.27 8.89 6.01
C ILE A 140 0.53 9.79 5.08
N LEU A 141 0.19 9.79 3.80
CA LEU A 141 0.66 10.76 2.83
C LEU A 141 -0.49 11.72 2.52
N SER A 142 -0.42 12.91 3.11
CA SER A 142 -1.49 13.90 3.01
C SER A 142 -1.39 14.72 1.73
N ARG A 143 -2.52 15.26 1.28
CA ARG A 143 -2.59 16.18 0.15
C ARG A 143 -3.17 17.51 0.60
N PRO A 144 -2.62 18.67 0.15
CA PRO A 144 -3.23 19.98 0.36
C PRO A 144 -4.68 20.04 -0.15
N ASN A 145 -5.49 20.91 0.46
CA ASN A 145 -6.90 21.05 0.07
C ASN A 145 -7.09 21.66 -1.32
N GLN A 146 -6.14 22.48 -1.74
CA GLN A 146 -6.16 23.10 -3.06
C GLN A 146 -4.97 22.62 -3.88
N LEU A 147 -5.09 22.68 -5.21
CA LEU A 147 -4.03 22.34 -6.16
C LEU A 147 -3.00 23.50 -6.24
N ALA A 148 -2.54 23.98 -5.07
CA ALA A 148 -1.61 25.08 -4.94
C ALA A 148 -0.75 24.91 -3.70
N TYR A 149 0.47 25.44 -3.73
CA TYR A 149 1.36 25.47 -2.59
C TYR A 149 0.98 26.57 -1.59
N ASN A 150 0.66 26.16 -0.37
CA ASN A 150 0.57 27.05 0.77
C ASN A 150 1.56 26.56 1.85
N LYS A 151 2.53 27.40 2.21
CA LYS A 151 3.62 27.03 3.11
C LYS A 151 3.09 26.58 4.47
N ASP A 152 2.13 27.31 5.04
CA ASP A 152 1.63 27.06 6.39
C ASP A 152 0.76 25.79 6.43
N GLU A 153 -0.03 25.55 5.38
CA GLU A 153 -0.77 24.30 5.21
C GLU A 153 0.19 23.11 5.08
N VAL A 154 1.20 23.19 4.22
CA VAL A 154 2.17 22.11 4.02
C VAL A 154 2.96 21.84 5.31
N ASP A 155 3.39 22.86 6.05
CA ASP A 155 4.03 22.70 7.38
C ASP A 155 3.10 21.97 8.35
N LEU A 156 1.81 22.30 8.36
CA LEU A 156 0.81 21.68 9.24
C LEU A 156 0.56 20.22 8.86
N LEU A 157 0.45 19.92 7.57
CA LEU A 157 0.29 18.56 7.07
C LEU A 157 1.50 17.69 7.42
N LEU A 158 2.72 18.16 7.13
CA LEU A 158 3.96 17.43 7.42
C LEU A 158 4.21 17.21 8.92
N LYS A 159 3.66 18.08 9.79
CA LYS A 159 3.66 17.86 11.25
C LYS A 159 2.76 16.71 11.67
N ASN A 160 1.68 16.43 10.92
CA ASN A 160 0.63 15.49 11.30
C ASN A 160 0.63 14.19 10.47
N SER A 161 1.54 14.05 9.49
CA SER A 161 1.65 12.91 8.58
C SER A 161 3.10 12.49 8.35
N GLN A 162 3.30 11.36 7.69
CA GLN A 162 4.62 10.86 7.29
C GLN A 162 5.13 11.55 6.03
N GLY A 163 4.26 12.20 5.26
CA GLY A 163 4.66 12.87 4.04
C GLY A 163 3.50 13.45 3.24
N ILE A 164 3.79 13.75 1.98
CA ILE A 164 2.84 14.25 1.00
C ILE A 164 2.70 13.23 -0.13
N GLY A 165 1.44 12.93 -0.49
CA GLY A 165 1.07 12.11 -1.64
C GLY A 165 0.18 12.91 -2.59
N LEU A 166 0.66 13.16 -3.81
CA LEU A 166 -0.04 13.98 -4.79
C LEU A 166 -0.69 13.14 -5.90
N SER A 167 -1.69 13.72 -6.55
CA SER A 167 -2.21 13.22 -7.83
C SER A 167 -1.21 13.51 -8.96
N SER A 168 -1.57 13.14 -10.19
CA SER A 168 -0.75 13.31 -11.40
C SER A 168 -0.23 14.74 -11.59
N ILE A 169 0.97 14.91 -12.18
CA ILE A 169 1.51 16.25 -12.53
C ILE A 169 0.58 17.02 -13.47
N THR A 170 -0.25 16.31 -14.25
CA THR A 170 -1.22 16.95 -15.16
C THR A 170 -2.41 17.60 -14.44
N ASP A 171 -2.62 17.32 -13.15
CA ASP A 171 -3.68 17.93 -12.36
C ASP A 171 -3.28 19.28 -11.75
N TRP A 172 -2.00 19.65 -11.82
CA TRP A 172 -1.41 20.79 -11.11
C TRP A 172 -0.62 21.71 -12.03
N GLU A 173 -0.44 22.96 -11.61
CA GLU A 173 0.67 23.77 -12.12
C GLU A 173 2.00 23.22 -11.59
N TYR A 174 2.93 22.87 -12.48
CA TYR A 174 4.18 22.19 -12.12
C TYR A 174 4.99 22.95 -11.05
N SER A 175 5.03 24.29 -11.14
CA SER A 175 5.73 25.12 -10.14
C SER A 175 5.19 24.96 -8.73
N GLU A 176 3.91 24.63 -8.57
CA GLU A 176 3.29 24.40 -7.27
C GLU A 176 3.67 23.04 -6.70
N ILE A 177 3.68 21.99 -7.54
CA ILE A 177 4.17 20.65 -7.14
C ILE A 177 5.64 20.73 -6.74
N GLU A 178 6.47 21.42 -7.52
CA GLU A 178 7.90 21.58 -7.26
C GLU A 178 8.15 22.20 -5.88
N LYS A 179 7.40 23.26 -5.52
CA LYS A 179 7.48 23.88 -4.18
C LYS A 179 7.10 22.90 -3.08
N ILE A 180 6.01 22.11 -3.28
CA ILE A 180 5.54 21.10 -2.32
C ILE A 180 6.60 19.99 -2.14
N ALA A 181 7.13 19.45 -3.24
CA ALA A 181 8.14 18.40 -3.22
C ALA A 181 9.42 18.87 -2.51
N LYS A 182 9.96 20.04 -2.88
CA LYS A 182 11.14 20.67 -2.24
C LYS A 182 10.91 20.88 -0.74
N HIS A 183 9.72 21.37 -0.35
CA HIS A 183 9.38 21.58 1.06
C HIS A 183 9.33 20.26 1.83
N THR A 184 8.67 19.23 1.28
CA THR A 184 8.56 17.90 1.86
C THR A 184 9.94 17.26 2.07
N LYS A 185 10.79 17.28 1.04
CA LYS A 185 12.17 16.77 1.12
C LYS A 185 13.03 17.54 2.14
N LYS A 186 12.88 18.87 2.22
CA LYS A 186 13.57 19.70 3.23
C LYS A 186 13.19 19.27 4.66
N ARG A 187 11.96 18.80 4.87
CA ARG A 187 11.49 18.26 6.16
C ARG A 187 11.89 16.79 6.38
N LYS A 188 12.62 16.17 5.43
CA LYS A 188 13.00 14.74 5.45
C LYS A 188 11.77 13.83 5.58
N LYS A 189 10.71 14.17 4.86
CA LYS A 189 9.45 13.43 4.80
C LYS A 189 9.27 12.78 3.44
N THR A 190 8.46 11.73 3.39
CA THR A 190 8.14 10.99 2.18
C THR A 190 7.37 11.85 1.18
N PHE A 191 7.77 11.83 -0.07
CA PHE A 191 7.05 12.44 -1.19
C PHE A 191 6.75 11.37 -2.23
N ALA A 192 5.48 11.17 -2.56
CA ALA A 192 5.05 10.24 -3.60
C ALA A 192 3.98 10.88 -4.49
N ILE A 193 3.86 10.39 -5.72
CA ILE A 193 2.96 10.98 -6.71
C ILE A 193 2.43 9.91 -7.65
N HIS A 194 1.15 10.07 -8.08
CA HIS A 194 0.58 9.29 -9.17
C HIS A 194 1.23 9.71 -10.48
N ALA A 195 1.60 8.74 -11.30
CA ALA A 195 2.34 8.97 -12.53
C ALA A 195 1.86 8.08 -13.66
N SER A 196 1.66 8.67 -14.83
CA SER A 196 1.31 7.96 -16.07
C SER A 196 0.18 6.92 -15.89
N GLU A 197 -0.85 7.27 -15.11
CA GLU A 197 -1.97 6.36 -14.86
C GLU A 197 -2.85 6.17 -16.10
N ARG A 198 -3.37 7.27 -16.65
CA ARG A 198 -4.34 7.31 -17.76
C ARG A 198 -3.73 7.75 -19.09
N ILE A 199 -2.69 8.58 -19.01
CA ILE A 199 -1.91 9.06 -20.16
C ILE A 199 -0.43 8.98 -19.79
N ARG A 200 0.44 8.95 -20.80
CA ARG A 200 1.87 9.10 -20.58
C ARG A 200 2.19 10.54 -20.14
N GLU A 201 2.95 10.67 -19.09
CA GLU A 201 3.45 11.93 -18.56
C GLU A 201 4.97 12.07 -18.78
N ASP A 202 5.49 13.28 -18.66
CA ASP A 202 6.92 13.55 -18.78
C ASP A 202 7.66 12.98 -17.56
N ILE A 203 8.38 11.89 -17.77
CA ILE A 203 9.07 11.17 -16.69
C ILE A 203 10.22 12.00 -16.09
N ASP A 204 10.89 12.83 -16.88
CA ASP A 204 11.99 13.66 -16.40
C ASP A 204 11.46 14.73 -15.43
N GLN A 205 10.32 15.35 -15.75
CA GLN A 205 9.65 16.28 -14.83
C GLN A 205 9.22 15.60 -13.53
N ILE A 206 8.72 14.36 -13.61
CA ILE A 206 8.32 13.59 -12.42
C ILE A 206 9.54 13.27 -11.55
N LEU A 207 10.64 12.81 -12.14
CA LEU A 207 11.85 12.44 -11.42
C LEU A 207 12.62 13.65 -10.85
N ASP A 208 12.52 14.83 -11.46
CA ASP A 208 13.06 16.10 -10.92
C ASP A 208 12.42 16.47 -9.56
N LEU A 209 11.20 16.03 -9.30
CA LEU A 209 10.53 16.17 -7.99
C LEU A 209 11.14 15.27 -6.92
N ARG A 210 11.98 14.29 -7.27
CA ARG A 210 12.63 13.30 -6.41
C ARG A 210 11.63 12.50 -5.56
N PRO A 211 10.62 11.86 -6.16
CA PRO A 211 9.69 11.03 -5.42
C PRO A 211 10.40 9.83 -4.78
N ASP A 212 9.92 9.38 -3.61
CA ASP A 212 10.42 8.15 -2.98
C ASP A 212 9.85 6.91 -3.68
N PHE A 213 8.65 7.02 -4.24
CA PHE A 213 8.03 6.00 -5.11
C PHE A 213 6.92 6.63 -5.97
N LEU A 214 6.55 5.93 -7.04
CA LEU A 214 5.51 6.32 -7.99
C LEU A 214 4.33 5.37 -7.91
N ILE A 215 3.12 5.86 -8.28
CA ILE A 215 1.90 5.05 -8.29
C ILE A 215 1.41 4.90 -9.74
N HIS A 216 0.96 3.68 -10.09
CA HIS A 216 0.40 3.22 -11.36
C HIS A 216 1.40 2.95 -12.47
N MET A 217 1.94 3.94 -13.13
CA MET A 217 2.84 3.81 -14.30
C MET A 217 2.25 2.99 -15.47
N ASN A 218 0.91 2.96 -15.61
CA ASN A 218 0.21 2.14 -16.61
C ASN A 218 0.57 2.51 -18.05
N CYS A 219 0.75 3.81 -18.31
CA CYS A 219 1.01 4.37 -19.64
C CYS A 219 2.51 4.70 -19.86
N ALA A 220 3.39 4.31 -18.93
CA ALA A 220 4.83 4.51 -19.06
C ALA A 220 5.41 3.65 -20.20
N THR A 221 6.30 4.24 -20.99
CA THR A 221 7.07 3.52 -22.01
C THR A 221 8.26 2.78 -21.39
N GLU A 222 8.90 1.89 -22.16
CA GLU A 222 10.11 1.20 -21.70
C GLU A 222 11.22 2.19 -21.32
N SER A 223 11.40 3.27 -22.07
CA SER A 223 12.38 4.32 -21.75
C SER A 223 12.05 5.04 -20.44
N ASP A 224 10.76 5.31 -20.17
CA ASP A 224 10.34 5.93 -18.91
C ASP A 224 10.66 5.01 -17.71
N LEU A 225 10.37 3.71 -17.86
CA LEU A 225 10.66 2.72 -16.82
C LEU A 225 12.16 2.53 -16.58
N ILE A 226 13.00 2.63 -17.62
CA ILE A 226 14.47 2.63 -17.47
C ILE A 226 14.91 3.85 -16.66
N CYS A 227 14.40 5.04 -16.98
CA CYS A 227 14.70 6.26 -16.18
C CYS A 227 14.28 6.10 -14.72
N VAL A 228 13.11 5.52 -14.43
CA VAL A 228 12.65 5.23 -13.06
C VAL A 228 13.65 4.30 -12.35
N LYS A 229 14.09 3.24 -13.01
CA LYS A 229 15.07 2.28 -12.47
C LYS A 229 16.42 2.93 -12.20
N ASP A 230 16.92 3.74 -13.13
CA ASP A 230 18.22 4.42 -13.01
C ASP A 230 18.25 5.43 -11.85
N ASN A 231 17.09 5.93 -11.44
CA ASN A 231 16.92 6.79 -10.27
C ASN A 231 16.59 6.02 -8.97
N ASP A 232 16.62 4.68 -8.98
CA ASP A 232 16.30 3.79 -7.84
C ASP A 232 14.92 4.08 -7.20
N VAL A 233 13.93 4.42 -8.05
CA VAL A 233 12.56 4.71 -7.63
C VAL A 233 11.70 3.45 -7.78
N SER A 234 10.98 3.08 -6.72
CA SER A 234 10.03 1.97 -6.73
C SER A 234 8.69 2.36 -7.33
N ALA A 235 7.92 1.37 -7.79
CA ALA A 235 6.58 1.59 -8.33
C ALA A 235 5.51 0.79 -7.56
N VAL A 236 4.42 1.46 -7.16
CA VAL A 236 3.21 0.80 -6.65
C VAL A 236 2.25 0.61 -7.80
N VAL A 237 1.79 -0.61 -8.03
CA VAL A 237 0.75 -0.93 -8.99
C VAL A 237 -0.53 -1.38 -8.30
N CYS A 238 -1.68 -1.05 -8.89
CA CYS A 238 -3.00 -1.33 -8.33
C CYS A 238 -3.87 -2.06 -9.37
N PRO A 239 -3.55 -3.33 -9.71
CA PRO A 239 -4.09 -4.01 -10.88
C PRO A 239 -5.61 -4.11 -10.91
N ARG A 240 -6.30 -4.35 -9.78
CA ARG A 240 -7.77 -4.45 -9.73
C ARG A 240 -8.42 -3.09 -9.93
N SER A 241 -7.88 -2.03 -9.31
CA SER A 241 -8.36 -0.67 -9.54
C SER A 241 -8.14 -0.24 -10.99
N ASN A 242 -6.95 -0.49 -11.53
CA ASN A 242 -6.64 -0.18 -12.94
C ASN A 242 -7.56 -0.93 -13.91
N ALA A 243 -7.84 -2.21 -13.67
CA ALA A 243 -8.77 -3.00 -14.48
C ALA A 243 -10.20 -2.46 -14.47
N PHE A 244 -10.65 -1.83 -13.37
CA PHE A 244 -11.94 -1.14 -13.33
C PHE A 244 -12.04 -0.04 -14.38
N PHE A 245 -10.94 0.67 -14.64
CA PHE A 245 -10.85 1.71 -15.67
C PHE A 245 -10.44 1.19 -17.06
N GLY A 246 -10.26 -0.13 -17.23
CA GLY A 246 -9.77 -0.72 -18.48
C GLY A 246 -8.27 -0.52 -18.70
N LEU A 247 -7.51 -0.18 -17.66
CA LEU A 247 -6.05 0.01 -17.67
C LEU A 247 -5.33 -1.24 -17.18
N LYS A 248 -4.08 -1.43 -17.62
CA LYS A 248 -3.24 -2.56 -17.22
C LYS A 248 -1.79 -2.12 -17.07
N PRO A 249 -1.20 -2.21 -15.86
CA PRO A 249 0.23 -1.94 -15.69
C PRO A 249 1.08 -3.00 -16.38
N ASN A 250 2.21 -2.59 -16.99
CA ASN A 250 3.15 -3.51 -17.63
C ASN A 250 4.15 -4.06 -16.60
N MET A 251 3.64 -4.86 -15.66
CA MET A 251 4.43 -5.41 -14.56
C MET A 251 5.57 -6.33 -15.03
N GLU A 252 5.37 -7.06 -16.14
CA GLU A 252 6.39 -7.94 -16.71
C GLU A 252 7.60 -7.14 -17.18
N LEU A 253 7.37 -6.02 -17.87
CA LEU A 253 8.44 -5.12 -18.29
C LEU A 253 9.12 -4.43 -17.11
N MET A 254 8.34 -3.95 -16.12
CA MET A 254 8.89 -3.38 -14.88
C MET A 254 9.84 -4.37 -14.19
N SER A 255 9.42 -5.62 -14.06
CA SER A 255 10.23 -6.69 -13.46
C SER A 255 11.48 -7.00 -14.28
N LYS A 256 11.37 -7.08 -15.63
CA LYS A 256 12.50 -7.31 -16.53
C LYS A 256 13.56 -6.20 -16.43
N ILE A 257 13.12 -4.95 -16.25
CA ILE A 257 14.00 -3.79 -16.04
C ILE A 257 14.61 -3.80 -14.63
N GLY A 258 13.96 -4.48 -13.69
CA GLY A 258 14.43 -4.59 -12.29
C GLY A 258 13.91 -3.48 -11.37
N ILE A 259 12.73 -2.94 -11.66
CA ILE A 259 12.04 -2.02 -10.76
C ILE A 259 11.50 -2.81 -9.56
N ASP A 260 11.68 -2.29 -8.34
CA ASP A 260 11.04 -2.83 -7.13
C ASP A 260 9.53 -2.52 -7.20
N ILE A 261 8.74 -3.55 -7.55
CA ILE A 261 7.27 -3.45 -7.65
C ILE A 261 6.65 -3.67 -6.28
N MET A 262 5.68 -2.83 -5.93
CA MET A 262 4.82 -2.95 -4.74
C MET A 262 3.36 -3.06 -5.18
N LEU A 263 2.51 -3.71 -4.37
CA LEU A 263 1.07 -3.74 -4.61
C LEU A 263 0.33 -2.79 -3.67
N GLY A 264 -0.70 -2.14 -4.23
CA GLY A 264 -1.66 -1.32 -3.51
C GLY A 264 -3.09 -1.63 -3.96
N THR A 265 -4.08 -1.41 -3.10
CA THR A 265 -5.50 -1.65 -3.44
C THR A 265 -6.21 -0.42 -3.99
N ASP A 266 -5.58 0.76 -3.86
CA ASP A 266 -6.08 2.05 -4.32
C ASP A 266 -7.42 2.44 -3.67
N ASN A 267 -8.41 2.88 -4.45
CA ASN A 267 -9.70 3.39 -3.98
C ASN A 267 -10.56 2.29 -3.33
N ALA A 268 -10.80 2.43 -2.03
CA ALA A 268 -11.60 1.47 -1.27
C ALA A 268 -13.10 1.47 -1.66
N MET A 269 -13.55 2.50 -2.40
CA MET A 269 -14.88 2.52 -2.99
C MET A 269 -15.04 1.50 -4.14
N LEU A 270 -13.94 1.10 -4.79
CA LEU A 270 -13.95 0.15 -5.91
C LEU A 270 -13.78 -1.29 -5.42
N ASN A 271 -12.84 -1.51 -4.52
CA ASN A 271 -12.46 -2.82 -4.02
C ASN A 271 -12.24 -2.78 -2.51
N ALA A 272 -12.52 -3.88 -1.82
CA ALA A 272 -12.07 -4.05 -0.45
C ALA A 272 -10.54 -3.92 -0.37
N PRO A 273 -9.97 -3.26 0.66
CA PRO A 273 -8.53 -3.02 0.75
C PRO A 273 -7.77 -4.28 1.22
N ASN A 274 -8.12 -5.44 0.65
CA ASN A 274 -7.48 -6.72 0.90
C ASN A 274 -6.33 -6.94 -0.08
N ILE A 275 -5.09 -6.87 0.39
CA ILE A 275 -3.91 -6.98 -0.46
C ILE A 275 -3.68 -8.41 -0.99
N LEU A 276 -4.23 -9.43 -0.32
CA LEU A 276 -4.18 -10.81 -0.83
C LEU A 276 -5.05 -11.01 -2.08
N ASP A 277 -6.15 -10.27 -2.20
CA ASP A 277 -6.96 -10.27 -3.43
C ASP A 277 -6.20 -9.64 -4.59
N GLU A 278 -5.41 -8.59 -4.33
CA GLU A 278 -4.52 -7.97 -5.31
C GLU A 278 -3.43 -8.94 -5.75
N LEU A 279 -2.80 -9.61 -4.79
CA LEU A 279 -1.79 -10.63 -5.03
C LEU A 279 -2.33 -11.78 -5.89
N ASN A 280 -3.50 -12.32 -5.52
CA ASN A 280 -4.16 -13.38 -6.28
C ASN A 280 -4.58 -12.94 -7.68
N TYR A 281 -5.00 -11.68 -7.83
CA TYR A 281 -5.31 -11.11 -9.14
C TYR A 281 -4.07 -11.10 -10.04
N VAL A 282 -2.91 -10.64 -9.54
CA VAL A 282 -1.65 -10.66 -10.28
C VAL A 282 -1.21 -12.09 -10.61
N LYS A 283 -1.26 -13.01 -9.64
CA LYS A 283 -0.94 -14.43 -9.84
C LYS A 283 -1.75 -15.07 -10.98
N ASN A 284 -3.02 -14.69 -11.10
CA ASN A 284 -3.90 -15.22 -12.16
C ASN A 284 -3.74 -14.47 -13.49
N MET A 285 -3.16 -13.27 -13.49
CA MET A 285 -2.99 -12.45 -14.69
C MET A 285 -1.74 -12.82 -15.50
N THR A 286 -0.70 -13.36 -14.84
CA THR A 286 0.59 -13.69 -15.47
C THR A 286 1.33 -14.80 -14.69
N GLU A 287 2.06 -15.64 -15.42
CA GLU A 287 2.91 -16.71 -14.86
C GLU A 287 4.38 -16.28 -14.68
N VAL A 288 4.71 -15.02 -14.99
CA VAL A 288 6.11 -14.53 -14.98
C VAL A 288 6.68 -14.48 -13.55
N PHE A 289 5.84 -14.24 -12.54
CA PHE A 289 6.29 -14.07 -11.17
C PHE A 289 6.28 -15.38 -10.38
N SER A 290 7.42 -15.71 -9.77
CA SER A 290 7.45 -16.75 -8.73
C SER A 290 6.63 -16.31 -7.50
N ILE A 291 6.21 -17.27 -6.67
CA ILE A 291 5.52 -16.98 -5.40
C ILE A 291 6.35 -16.05 -4.50
N GLU A 292 7.66 -16.22 -4.50
CA GLU A 292 8.59 -15.35 -3.75
C GLU A 292 8.52 -13.90 -4.25
N HIS A 293 8.58 -13.68 -5.57
CA HIS A 293 8.44 -12.34 -6.14
C HIS A 293 7.10 -11.69 -5.78
N LEU A 294 6.01 -12.45 -5.90
CA LEU A 294 4.67 -11.98 -5.55
C LEU A 294 4.58 -11.57 -4.08
N LEU A 295 5.08 -12.39 -3.16
CA LEU A 295 5.07 -12.10 -1.73
C LEU A 295 5.96 -10.90 -1.38
N ASN A 296 7.11 -10.73 -2.06
CA ASN A 296 7.95 -9.57 -1.87
C ASN A 296 7.26 -8.25 -2.22
N MET A 297 6.33 -8.24 -3.20
CA MET A 297 5.54 -7.06 -3.55
C MET A 297 4.61 -6.56 -2.44
N ILE A 298 4.28 -7.41 -1.47
CA ILE A 298 3.38 -7.09 -0.35
C ILE A 298 4.05 -7.22 1.03
N THR A 299 5.35 -7.52 1.07
CA THR A 299 6.12 -7.66 2.31
C THR A 299 7.39 -6.81 2.30
N TYR A 300 8.47 -7.27 1.66
CA TYR A 300 9.78 -6.63 1.72
C TYR A 300 9.89 -5.35 0.87
N ASN A 301 9.39 -5.34 -0.37
CA ASN A 301 9.51 -4.17 -1.23
C ASN A 301 8.83 -2.93 -0.63
N PRO A 302 7.55 -3.01 -0.14
CA PRO A 302 6.94 -1.85 0.48
C PRO A 302 7.60 -1.46 1.81
N ARG A 303 8.15 -2.40 2.58
CA ARG A 303 8.92 -2.06 3.79
C ARG A 303 10.15 -1.25 3.45
N LYS A 304 10.90 -1.65 2.42
CA LYS A 304 12.07 -0.91 1.92
C LYS A 304 11.68 0.50 1.51
N ALA A 305 10.67 0.66 0.66
CA ALA A 305 10.25 1.96 0.12
C ALA A 305 9.66 2.89 1.18
N LEU A 306 8.98 2.34 2.20
CA LEU A 306 8.32 3.09 3.27
C LEU A 306 9.18 3.23 4.54
N ASN A 307 10.46 2.83 4.50
CA ASN A 307 11.40 2.86 5.63
C ASN A 307 10.84 2.14 6.89
N LEU A 308 10.20 1.00 6.69
CA LEU A 308 9.75 0.13 7.77
C LEU A 308 10.82 -0.91 8.09
N ASP A 309 10.72 -1.51 9.28
CA ASP A 309 11.69 -2.53 9.70
C ASP A 309 11.64 -3.75 8.77
N TYR A 310 12.83 -4.29 8.44
CA TYR A 310 13.01 -5.45 7.56
C TYR A 310 13.21 -6.76 8.30
N ASN A 311 13.77 -6.70 9.51
CA ASN A 311 14.26 -7.88 10.23
C ASN A 311 13.18 -8.47 11.13
N ILE A 312 12.02 -8.77 10.55
CA ILE A 312 10.85 -9.20 11.30
C ILE A 312 10.91 -10.67 11.71
N LEU A 313 11.85 -11.45 11.23
CA LEU A 313 12.06 -12.85 11.62
C LEU A 313 13.31 -13.04 12.48
N ASP A 314 13.86 -11.98 13.05
CA ASP A 314 14.95 -12.06 14.03
C ASP A 314 14.44 -12.39 15.44
N PHE A 315 15.18 -13.21 16.17
CA PHE A 315 14.91 -13.56 17.56
C PHE A 315 14.72 -12.32 18.43
N ASN A 316 13.66 -12.29 19.21
CA ASN A 316 13.23 -11.21 20.11
C ASN A 316 12.67 -9.95 19.46
N SER A 317 12.40 -9.94 18.17
CA SER A 317 11.56 -8.91 17.56
C SER A 317 10.09 -9.10 18.01
N PRO A 318 9.28 -8.06 18.22
CA PRO A 318 7.83 -8.21 18.36
C PRO A 318 7.28 -8.63 17.00
N ASP A 319 6.98 -9.91 16.85
CA ASP A 319 6.98 -10.57 15.58
C ASP A 319 5.61 -10.62 15.00
N GLU A 320 5.47 -9.80 14.04
CA GLU A 320 4.31 -9.83 13.22
C GLU A 320 4.58 -10.67 11.97
N PHE A 321 4.14 -11.89 11.99
CA PHE A 321 4.13 -12.77 10.82
C PHE A 321 2.74 -13.31 10.55
N ILE A 322 2.54 -13.78 9.34
CA ILE A 322 1.32 -14.44 8.89
C ILE A 322 1.67 -15.81 8.29
N VAL A 323 0.80 -16.78 8.47
CA VAL A 323 0.87 -18.07 7.78
C VAL A 323 -0.17 -18.09 6.69
N LEU A 324 0.28 -18.23 5.44
CA LEU A 324 -0.57 -18.33 4.27
C LEU A 324 -0.71 -19.77 3.81
N ASP A 325 -1.88 -20.11 3.29
CA ASP A 325 -2.09 -21.35 2.55
C ASP A 325 -1.25 -21.37 1.28
N LYS A 326 -0.65 -22.51 0.94
CA LYS A 326 0.26 -22.62 -0.21
C LYS A 326 -0.44 -22.57 -1.56
N GLU A 327 -1.70 -22.99 -1.62
CA GLU A 327 -2.44 -23.14 -2.87
C GLU A 327 -3.16 -21.85 -3.24
N ASN A 328 -3.93 -21.31 -2.29
CA ASN A 328 -4.80 -20.16 -2.52
C ASN A 328 -4.25 -18.84 -1.95
N LEU A 329 -3.11 -18.88 -1.22
CA LEU A 329 -2.49 -17.73 -0.52
C LEU A 329 -3.44 -17.04 0.48
N GLY A 330 -4.47 -17.73 0.93
CA GLY A 330 -5.36 -17.24 2.00
C GLY A 330 -4.65 -17.25 3.35
N ALA A 331 -4.98 -16.29 4.19
CA ALA A 331 -4.43 -16.21 5.54
C ALA A 331 -5.01 -17.32 6.43
N LEU A 332 -4.14 -18.09 7.08
CA LEU A 332 -4.49 -19.16 8.02
C LEU A 332 -4.30 -18.73 9.48
N TYR A 333 -3.32 -17.85 9.74
CA TYR A 333 -2.94 -17.41 11.08
C TYR A 333 -2.18 -16.09 11.01
N SER A 334 -2.39 -15.22 11.98
CA SER A 334 -1.59 -13.99 12.16
C SER A 334 -1.15 -13.87 13.63
N SER A 335 0.13 -13.67 13.87
CA SER A 335 0.69 -13.52 15.21
C SER A 335 0.28 -12.20 15.89
N GLY A 336 0.00 -11.15 15.13
CA GLY A 336 -0.44 -9.85 15.63
C GLY A 336 -1.91 -9.79 16.06
N ASN A 337 -2.75 -10.73 15.58
CA ASN A 337 -4.16 -10.87 15.94
C ASN A 337 -4.43 -12.28 16.43
N GLN A 338 -4.76 -12.46 17.71
CA GLN A 338 -5.12 -13.77 18.30
C GLN A 338 -6.39 -14.41 17.71
N ARG A 339 -6.72 -14.20 16.46
CA ARG A 339 -7.89 -14.83 15.85
C ARG A 339 -7.41 -15.79 14.77
N GLU A 340 -7.88 -17.02 14.83
CA GLU A 340 -8.01 -17.85 13.62
C GLU A 340 -8.76 -16.99 12.60
N ILE A 341 -8.13 -16.76 11.44
CA ILE A 341 -8.66 -15.93 10.37
C ILE A 341 -9.68 -16.76 9.58
#